data_a957fe503f1b923288d8c7c5f111db5c
#
_entry.id   a957fe503f1b923288d8c7c5f111db5c
#
_cell.length_a   1.000
_cell.length_b   1.000
_cell.length_c   1.000
_cell.angle_alpha   90.00
_cell.angle_beta   90.00
_cell.angle_gamma   90.00
#
_symmetry.space_group_name_H-M   'P 1'
#
loop_
_entity.id
_entity.type
_entity.pdbx_description
1 polymer ?
#
loop_
_entity_poly.entity_id
_entity_poly.type
_entity_poly.pdbx_seq_one_letter_code
_entity_poly.pdbx_strand_id
1 'polypeptide(L)'
;MIEFNEGYEIIAAETYNAPRAGRQDRIVLGRLETKLGTMFVTWESVIQPLTNRIDYFWGHYFSEEDQARADYHRRLLKKYEDKATQDE
;
A
#
# COMPACT_ATOMS: atom_id res chain seq x y z
N MET A 1 13.99 -8.58 3.64
CA MET A 1 14.29 -7.19 4.03
C MET A 1 13.03 -6.53 4.53
N ILE A 2 13.08 -5.83 5.68
CA ILE A 2 11.92 -5.12 6.23
C ILE A 2 11.83 -3.76 5.59
N GLU A 3 10.64 -3.40 5.12
CA GLU A 3 10.40 -2.12 4.47
C GLU A 3 9.74 -1.16 5.45
N PHE A 4 10.21 0.08 5.50
CA PHE A 4 9.64 1.13 6.34
C PHE A 4 9.35 2.37 5.50
N ASN A 5 8.32 3.11 5.90
CA ASN A 5 8.07 4.44 5.36
C ASN A 5 7.50 5.33 6.47
N GLU A 6 8.11 6.49 6.68
CA GLU A 6 7.74 7.45 7.74
C GLU A 6 7.66 6.78 9.13
N GLY A 7 8.54 5.82 9.37
CA GLY A 7 8.59 5.09 10.62
C GLY A 7 7.64 3.91 10.71
N TYR A 8 6.71 3.78 9.80
CA TYR A 8 5.78 2.64 9.75
C TYR A 8 6.46 1.46 9.08
N GLU A 9 6.36 0.30 9.72
CA GLU A 9 6.78 -0.95 9.09
C GLU A 9 5.69 -1.40 8.13
N ILE A 10 6.07 -1.75 6.90
CA ILE A 10 5.12 -2.25 5.93
C ILE A 10 4.87 -3.73 6.24
N ILE A 11 3.66 -4.04 6.68
CA ILE A 11 3.29 -5.39 7.13
C ILE A 11 2.48 -6.16 6.08
N ALA A 12 1.99 -5.47 5.06
CA ALA A 12 1.32 -6.12 3.93
C ALA A 12 1.50 -5.26 2.70
N ALA A 13 1.66 -5.89 1.56
CA ALA A 13 1.79 -5.19 0.28
C ALA A 13 1.32 -6.14 -0.82
N GLU A 14 0.54 -5.61 -1.76
CA GLU A 14 0.11 -6.39 -2.90
C GLU A 14 0.22 -5.56 -4.18
N THR A 15 0.88 -6.12 -5.18
CA THR A 15 0.99 -5.53 -6.51
C THR A 15 -0.26 -5.90 -7.29
N TYR A 16 -1.01 -4.90 -7.76
CA TYR A 16 -2.28 -5.14 -8.44
C TYR A 16 -2.17 -5.04 -9.96
N ASN A 17 -1.01 -4.75 -10.51
CA ASN A 17 -0.80 -4.73 -11.94
C ASN A 17 0.33 -5.68 -12.33
N ALA A 18 0.28 -6.16 -13.58
CA ALA A 18 1.43 -6.87 -14.13
C ALA A 18 2.54 -5.85 -14.35
N PRO A 19 3.76 -6.10 -13.86
CA PRO A 19 4.85 -5.14 -14.03
C PRO A 19 5.14 -4.89 -15.51
N ARG A 20 4.92 -3.65 -15.94
CA ARG A 20 5.31 -3.24 -17.29
C ARG A 20 6.60 -2.46 -17.17
N ALA A 21 7.63 -2.89 -17.89
CA ALA A 21 8.95 -2.28 -17.81
C ALA A 21 9.48 -2.27 -16.36
N GLY A 22 9.03 -3.25 -15.56
CA GLY A 22 9.48 -3.41 -14.18
C GLY A 22 8.77 -2.55 -13.15
N ARG A 23 7.86 -1.67 -13.54
CA ARG A 23 7.14 -0.82 -12.59
C ARG A 23 6.07 -1.65 -11.86
N GLN A 24 6.05 -1.55 -10.53
CA GLN A 24 5.05 -2.22 -9.70
C GLN A 24 4.16 -1.19 -9.02
N ASP A 25 2.85 -1.31 -9.21
CA ASP A 25 1.86 -0.49 -8.51
C ASP A 25 1.24 -1.33 -7.40
N ARG A 26 1.30 -0.83 -6.17
CA ARG A 26 0.94 -1.60 -4.98
C ARG A 26 -0.04 -0.84 -4.11
N ILE A 27 -0.78 -1.58 -3.28
CA ILE A 27 -1.39 -1.05 -2.06
C ILE A 27 -0.60 -1.65 -0.91
N VAL A 28 -0.25 -0.83 0.07
CA VAL A 28 0.52 -1.29 1.23
C VAL A 28 -0.19 -0.92 2.52
N LEU A 29 0.09 -1.69 3.56
CA LEU A 29 -0.42 -1.46 4.91
C LEU A 29 0.79 -1.33 5.83
N GLY A 30 0.85 -0.25 6.58
CA GLY A 30 1.92 0.01 7.53
C GLY A 30 1.43 0.03 8.97
N ARG A 31 2.35 -0.23 9.89
CA ARG A 31 2.10 -0.29 11.32
C ARG A 31 3.20 0.43 12.07
N LEU A 32 2.81 1.27 13.04
CA LEU A 32 3.74 1.99 13.89
C LEU A 32 3.30 1.87 15.33
N GLU A 33 4.18 1.39 16.19
CA GLU A 33 3.93 1.36 17.62
C GLU A 33 4.40 2.67 18.25
N THR A 34 3.52 3.31 19.01
CA THR A 34 3.84 4.53 19.75
C THR A 34 3.56 4.32 21.22
N LYS A 35 4.00 5.28 22.03
CA LYS A 35 3.71 5.24 23.49
C LYS A 35 2.21 5.33 23.77
N LEU A 36 1.43 5.87 22.84
CA LEU A 36 -0.02 6.06 23.00
C LEU A 36 -0.82 4.94 22.35
N GLY A 37 -0.17 3.96 21.76
CA GLY A 37 -0.82 2.85 21.09
C GLY A 37 -0.28 2.60 19.70
N THR A 38 -0.90 1.66 19.00
CA THR A 38 -0.48 1.28 17.66
C THR A 38 -1.26 2.09 16.63
N MET A 39 -0.54 2.58 15.62
CA MET A 39 -1.13 3.31 14.51
C MET A 39 -0.96 2.51 13.22
N PHE A 40 -1.89 2.69 12.31
CA PHE A 40 -1.89 2.00 11.02
C PHE A 40 -2.10 3.00 9.90
N VAL A 41 -1.60 2.65 8.72
CA VAL A 41 -1.74 3.49 7.53
C VAL A 41 -1.85 2.60 6.31
N THR A 42 -2.65 3.02 5.33
CA THR A 42 -2.60 2.43 4.00
C THR A 42 -2.10 3.49 3.03
N TRP A 43 -1.28 3.06 2.07
CA TRP A 43 -0.77 3.93 1.01
C TRP A 43 -0.94 3.26 -0.33
N GLU A 44 -1.06 4.07 -1.38
CA GLU A 44 -0.71 3.63 -2.72
C GLU A 44 0.79 3.76 -2.84
N SER A 45 1.42 2.82 -3.54
CA SER A 45 2.87 2.79 -3.64
C SER A 45 3.29 2.37 -5.04
N VAL A 46 4.42 2.91 -5.50
CA VAL A 46 5.00 2.57 -6.79
C VAL A 46 6.46 2.24 -6.59
N ILE A 47 6.90 1.11 -7.15
CA ILE A 47 8.31 0.77 -7.21
C ILE A 47 8.78 1.06 -8.64
N GLN A 48 9.74 1.99 -8.77
CA GLN A 48 10.28 2.39 -10.07
C GLN A 48 11.24 1.33 -10.59
N PRO A 49 11.20 1.02 -11.91
CA PRO A 49 11.92 -0.14 -12.41
C PRO A 49 13.45 -0.01 -12.40
N LEU A 50 13.99 1.13 -12.77
CA LEU A 50 15.44 1.23 -12.98
C LEU A 50 16.19 1.65 -11.73
N THR A 51 15.54 2.38 -10.83
CA THR A 51 16.18 2.93 -9.65
C THR A 51 15.85 2.18 -8.38
N ASN A 52 14.83 1.29 -8.43
CA ASN A 52 14.23 0.63 -7.27
C ASN A 52 13.70 1.64 -6.25
N ARG A 53 13.47 2.86 -6.69
CA ARG A 53 12.90 3.90 -5.83
C ARG A 53 11.45 3.53 -5.53
N ILE A 54 11.08 3.63 -4.25
CA ILE A 54 9.73 3.34 -3.79
C ILE A 54 9.07 4.64 -3.38
N ASP A 55 7.94 4.95 -4.00
CA ASP A 55 7.14 6.13 -3.65
C ASP A 55 5.86 5.68 -2.94
N TYR A 56 5.39 6.52 -2.00
CA TYR A 56 4.18 6.29 -1.23
C TYR A 56 3.33 7.54 -1.27
N PHE A 57 2.02 7.39 -1.48
CA PHE A 57 1.11 8.55 -1.54
C PHE A 57 -0.30 8.16 -1.16
N TRP A 58 -1.14 9.17 -0.92
CA TRP A 58 -2.56 9.02 -0.59
C TRP A 58 -2.75 8.21 0.69
N GLY A 59 -2.07 8.62 1.77
CA GLY A 59 -2.14 7.91 3.05
C GLY A 59 -3.49 8.06 3.74
N HIS A 60 -4.03 6.94 4.21
CA HIS A 60 -5.18 6.91 5.11
C HIS A 60 -4.72 6.35 6.44
N TYR A 61 -4.93 7.10 7.52
CA TYR A 61 -4.39 6.78 8.84
C TYR A 61 -5.48 6.30 9.79
N PHE A 62 -5.17 5.28 10.58
CA PHE A 62 -6.13 4.61 11.46
C PHE A 62 -5.51 4.31 12.81
N SER A 63 -6.32 4.31 13.86
CA SER A 63 -5.91 3.82 15.18
C SER A 63 -6.37 2.38 15.41
N GLU A 64 -7.24 1.85 14.55
CA GLU A 64 -7.79 0.51 14.66
C GLU A 64 -7.34 -0.36 13.50
N GLU A 65 -6.78 -1.53 13.82
CA GLU A 65 -6.27 -2.43 12.79
C GLU A 65 -7.36 -2.91 11.84
N ASP A 66 -8.55 -3.23 12.37
CA ASP A 66 -9.66 -3.71 11.54
C ASP A 66 -10.04 -2.71 10.47
N GLN A 67 -10.07 -1.43 10.82
CA GLN A 67 -10.41 -0.37 9.90
C GLN A 67 -9.33 -0.19 8.83
N ALA A 68 -8.06 -0.30 9.24
CA ALA A 68 -6.95 -0.19 8.30
C ALA A 68 -6.95 -1.34 7.31
N ARG A 69 -7.20 -2.57 7.78
CA ARG A 69 -7.25 -3.74 6.90
C ARG A 69 -8.44 -3.67 5.96
N ALA A 70 -9.59 -3.18 6.43
CA ALA A 70 -10.75 -2.99 5.58
C ALA A 70 -10.45 -1.97 4.47
N ASP A 71 -9.77 -0.88 4.81
CA ASP A 71 -9.38 0.13 3.82
C ASP A 71 -8.38 -0.43 2.81
N TYR A 72 -7.40 -1.21 3.29
CA TYR A 72 -6.41 -1.88 2.44
C TYR A 72 -7.10 -2.75 1.39
N HIS A 73 -8.03 -3.61 1.82
CA HIS A 73 -8.76 -4.49 0.91
C HIS A 73 -9.67 -3.71 -0.03
N ARG A 74 -10.32 -2.67 0.47
CA ARG A 74 -11.19 -1.82 -0.35
C ARG A 74 -10.40 -1.14 -1.47
N ARG A 75 -9.21 -0.64 -1.14
CA ARG A 75 -8.33 0.01 -2.13
C ARG A 75 -7.88 -0.98 -3.20
N LEU A 76 -7.51 -2.21 -2.78
CA LEU A 76 -7.14 -3.27 -3.72
C LEU A 76 -8.30 -3.63 -4.63
N LEU A 77 -9.48 -3.85 -4.04
CA LEU A 77 -10.66 -4.22 -4.82
C LEU A 77 -10.98 -3.16 -5.86
N LYS A 78 -10.90 -1.90 -5.48
CA LYS A 78 -11.18 -0.82 -6.43
C LYS A 78 -10.18 -0.82 -7.59
N LYS A 79 -8.90 -1.10 -7.32
CA LYS A 79 -7.90 -1.15 -8.38
C LYS A 79 -8.17 -2.30 -9.35
N TYR A 80 -8.58 -3.47 -8.85
CA TYR A 80 -8.93 -4.60 -9.69
C TYR A 80 -10.20 -4.31 -10.51
N GLU A 81 -11.18 -3.64 -9.93
CA GLU A 81 -12.40 -3.24 -10.65
C GLU A 81 -12.07 -2.26 -11.77
N ASP A 82 -11.26 -1.24 -11.49
CA ASP A 82 -10.86 -0.25 -12.48
C ASP A 82 -10.12 -0.92 -13.64
N LYS A 83 -9.24 -1.88 -13.33
CA LYS A 83 -8.49 -2.61 -14.34
C LYS A 83 -9.42 -3.44 -15.22
N ALA A 84 -10.39 -4.14 -14.64
CA ALA A 84 -11.35 -4.95 -15.39
C ALA A 84 -12.17 -4.07 -16.34
N THR A 85 -12.56 -2.88 -15.90
CA THR A 85 -13.29 -1.93 -16.74
C THR A 85 -12.45 -1.46 -17.92
N GLN A 86 -11.15 -1.26 -17.71
CA GLN A 86 -10.25 -0.78 -18.76
C GLN A 86 -9.95 -1.84 -19.81
N ASP A 87 -10.10 -3.11 -19.47
CA ASP A 87 -9.80 -4.22 -20.38
C ASP A 87 -10.93 -4.52 -21.38
N GLU A 88 -12.01 -3.79 -21.34
CA GLU A 88 -13.12 -3.96 -22.29
C GLU A 88 -12.87 -3.17 -23.59
#